data_54ebaed4882f3408184833b4b713d020
#
_entry.id   54ebaed4882f3408184833b4b713d020
#
_cell.length_a   1.000
_cell.length_b   1.000
_cell.length_c   1.000
_cell.angle_alpha   90.00
_cell.angle_beta   90.00
_cell.angle_gamma   90.00
#
_symmetry.space_group_name_H-M   'P 1'
#
loop_
_entity.id
_entity.type
_entity.pdbx_description
1 polymer ?
#
loop_
_entity_poly.entity_id
_entity_poly.type
_entity_poly.pdbx_seq_one_letter_code
_entity_poly.pdbx_strand_id
1 'polypeptide(L)'
;MTKANACKGKKKSSNRQGNVRKFAPVALILASLFSSVSNYDVIELVSDDSMLHAVLRSRTEYGICPHCGMPSCAHYGFTKKEVHCLPNGCSSVSFTLLQHRYLCANETCSHSTFTETNEDVTRYGRRTNACDAQICRHVLEMSSSAASRLLSGMGVSVSPNTCTACLHRTLGDKEPDRSAVEVVGIDDFAVLKGHRYYTVIVDQDTHKPLEFVPSRDAEEVARRLLLYPNLRYVTRDRGRCYIAAIRELNRLIAGQNAETGGCRPFVEDIADKFHLMENLSAAVFPELAKQYEAFLQKAAEQRTDSWHPGGDDSWVLDAIYAYAYSLADKRSLDRQAEWKQVMKMYVRQGCSISEIARGTGMKSQKVKRYIDSDYESLMGEAQRYIFRNAVTISREMRWAGTFAAEKIALRLPKGEEHIGLLKALEQYMIRKLDSMRKKHLRRCSSAEYVREQQGLLWRALFRSDFEVKSQVLGDFLQKENVQTARYLCQTFRDMLAGENRYELYRWIDAASMLGSKDIRVFAEGVRNDYAAIKRTVEHQYNNGLLEGTVCKIKAIKRVMYGKASFKLLEIKCTKAVIGNRKSTEF
;
A
#
# COMPACT_ATOMS: atom_id res chain seq x y z
N MET A 1 -31.86 -5.02 -58.66
CA MET A 1 -33.21 -5.59 -58.43
C MET A 1 -33.13 -7.08 -58.78
N THR A 2 -32.84 -7.95 -57.85
CA THR A 2 -32.87 -9.43 -58.04
C THR A 2 -33.74 -9.97 -56.93
N LYS A 3 -34.82 -10.62 -57.34
CA LYS A 3 -35.86 -11.18 -56.48
C LYS A 3 -35.31 -12.30 -55.58
N ALA A 4 -35.48 -12.18 -54.30
CA ALA A 4 -35.33 -13.26 -53.37
C ALA A 4 -36.43 -14.30 -53.60
N ASN A 5 -36.06 -15.51 -54.03
CA ASN A 5 -36.96 -16.65 -54.08
C ASN A 5 -37.23 -17.13 -52.65
N ALA A 6 -38.45 -16.87 -52.18
CA ALA A 6 -38.94 -17.34 -50.89
C ALA A 6 -39.11 -18.89 -50.94
N CYS A 7 -38.47 -19.60 -50.09
CA CYS A 7 -38.71 -21.01 -49.82
C CYS A 7 -40.13 -21.22 -49.26
N LYS A 8 -41.07 -21.65 -50.12
CA LYS A 8 -42.37 -22.12 -49.68
C LYS A 8 -42.28 -23.59 -49.24
N GLY A 9 -42.04 -23.82 -47.96
CA GLY A 9 -42.10 -25.13 -47.33
C GLY A 9 -43.55 -25.54 -47.07
N LYS A 10 -43.96 -26.70 -47.55
CA LYS A 10 -45.26 -27.32 -47.24
C LYS A 10 -45.34 -27.66 -45.74
N LYS A 11 -46.30 -27.05 -45.03
CA LYS A 11 -46.68 -27.40 -43.66
C LYS A 11 -47.27 -28.80 -43.61
N LYS A 12 -46.54 -29.78 -43.05
CA LYS A 12 -47.12 -30.98 -42.47
C LYS A 12 -47.37 -30.73 -41.01
N SER A 13 -48.62 -30.55 -40.61
CA SER A 13 -49.08 -30.51 -39.25
C SER A 13 -48.90 -31.88 -38.61
N SER A 14 -47.94 -32.08 -37.74
CA SER A 14 -47.86 -33.21 -36.83
C SER A 14 -48.07 -32.73 -35.40
N ASN A 15 -49.09 -33.30 -34.79
CA ASN A 15 -49.56 -33.10 -33.40
C ASN A 15 -48.41 -33.34 -32.39
N ARG A 16 -47.82 -32.26 -31.86
CA ARG A 16 -46.76 -32.31 -30.83
C ARG A 16 -47.03 -31.37 -29.64
N GLN A 17 -48.31 -31.35 -29.18
CA GLN A 17 -48.67 -30.52 -28.01
C GLN A 17 -48.42 -31.23 -26.64
N GLY A 18 -47.91 -32.47 -26.60
CA GLY A 18 -47.83 -33.24 -25.35
C GLY A 18 -46.63 -33.00 -24.45
N ASN A 19 -45.48 -32.50 -24.98
CA ASN A 19 -44.21 -32.47 -24.19
C ASN A 19 -43.72 -31.07 -23.76
N VAL A 20 -44.29 -29.99 -24.27
CA VAL A 20 -43.79 -28.65 -24.02
C VAL A 20 -44.09 -28.16 -22.57
N ARG A 21 -45.14 -28.64 -21.95
CA ARG A 21 -45.54 -28.20 -20.57
C ARG A 21 -44.67 -28.77 -19.43
N LYS A 22 -43.97 -29.88 -19.63
CA LYS A 22 -43.13 -30.51 -18.61
C LYS A 22 -41.77 -29.79 -18.42
N PHE A 23 -41.32 -29.02 -19.38
CA PHE A 23 -39.99 -28.38 -19.37
C PHE A 23 -40.05 -26.84 -19.20
N ALA A 24 -41.22 -26.23 -19.00
CA ALA A 24 -41.37 -24.78 -18.86
C ALA A 24 -40.53 -24.17 -17.73
N PRO A 25 -40.44 -24.76 -16.52
CA PRO A 25 -39.59 -24.26 -15.45
C PRO A 25 -38.08 -24.40 -15.78
N VAL A 26 -37.74 -25.48 -16.47
CA VAL A 26 -36.35 -25.77 -16.87
C VAL A 26 -35.89 -24.83 -17.99
N ALA A 27 -36.76 -24.45 -18.92
CA ALA A 27 -36.44 -23.47 -19.95
C ALA A 27 -36.06 -22.11 -19.40
N LEU A 28 -36.64 -21.67 -18.29
CA LEU A 28 -36.27 -20.43 -17.60
C LEU A 28 -34.87 -20.50 -16.97
N ILE A 29 -34.52 -21.64 -16.37
CA ILE A 29 -33.18 -21.85 -15.79
C ILE A 29 -32.15 -21.93 -16.93
N LEU A 30 -32.44 -22.65 -18.01
CA LEU A 30 -31.56 -22.76 -19.18
C LEU A 30 -31.38 -21.39 -19.86
N ALA A 31 -32.42 -20.54 -19.91
CA ALA A 31 -32.35 -19.21 -20.50
C ALA A 31 -31.41 -18.27 -19.73
N SER A 32 -31.27 -18.43 -18.43
CA SER A 32 -30.33 -17.66 -17.61
C SER A 32 -28.86 -18.10 -17.81
N LEU A 33 -28.65 -19.34 -18.25
CA LEU A 33 -27.32 -19.93 -18.47
C LEU A 33 -26.84 -19.88 -19.93
N PHE A 34 -27.81 -19.75 -20.86
CA PHE A 34 -27.58 -19.81 -22.30
C PHE A 34 -28.63 -18.94 -23.01
N SER A 35 -28.25 -17.76 -23.43
CA SER A 35 -29.18 -16.73 -23.92
C SER A 35 -29.91 -17.16 -25.19
N SER A 36 -29.27 -17.92 -26.07
CA SER A 36 -29.87 -18.46 -27.30
C SER A 36 -30.68 -19.73 -27.11
N VAL A 37 -31.00 -20.17 -25.88
CA VAL A 37 -31.77 -21.38 -25.62
C VAL A 37 -33.14 -21.38 -26.28
N SER A 38 -33.76 -20.22 -26.52
CA SER A 38 -35.02 -20.07 -27.26
C SER A 38 -34.97 -20.58 -28.68
N ASN A 39 -33.78 -20.66 -29.29
CA ASN A 39 -33.55 -21.15 -30.63
C ASN A 39 -33.38 -22.68 -30.66
N TYR A 40 -33.60 -23.38 -29.56
CA TYR A 40 -33.39 -24.81 -29.43
C TYR A 40 -34.61 -25.52 -28.83
N ASP A 41 -34.83 -26.75 -29.24
CA ASP A 41 -35.69 -27.71 -28.55
C ASP A 41 -34.86 -28.49 -27.54
N VAL A 42 -35.34 -28.60 -26.30
CA VAL A 42 -34.76 -29.48 -25.28
C VAL A 42 -35.21 -30.91 -25.60
N ILE A 43 -34.27 -31.75 -26.01
CA ILE A 43 -34.53 -33.16 -26.39
C ILE A 43 -34.42 -34.05 -25.16
N GLU A 44 -33.42 -33.80 -24.31
CA GLU A 44 -33.11 -34.61 -23.15
C GLU A 44 -32.58 -33.69 -22.04
N LEU A 45 -32.90 -34.01 -20.79
CA LEU A 45 -32.37 -33.33 -19.63
C LEU A 45 -32.05 -34.37 -18.55
N VAL A 46 -30.79 -34.35 -18.09
CA VAL A 46 -30.29 -35.17 -16.99
C VAL A 46 -29.74 -34.25 -15.93
N SER A 47 -30.18 -34.44 -14.69
CA SER A 47 -29.65 -33.67 -13.57
C SER A 47 -29.51 -34.56 -12.34
N ASP A 48 -28.41 -34.37 -11.63
CA ASP A 48 -28.17 -34.90 -10.29
C ASP A 48 -27.62 -33.79 -9.39
N ASP A 49 -27.19 -34.12 -8.18
CA ASP A 49 -26.68 -33.13 -7.20
C ASP A 49 -25.39 -32.43 -7.64
N SER A 50 -24.66 -32.98 -8.62
CA SER A 50 -23.35 -32.53 -9.08
C SER A 50 -23.33 -31.97 -10.50
N MET A 51 -24.32 -32.33 -11.34
CA MET A 51 -24.33 -31.91 -12.75
C MET A 51 -25.74 -31.72 -13.33
N LEU A 52 -25.80 -30.81 -14.28
CA LEU A 52 -26.93 -30.60 -15.18
C LEU A 52 -26.45 -30.78 -16.63
N HIS A 53 -27.03 -31.72 -17.38
CA HIS A 53 -26.74 -31.92 -18.80
C HIS A 53 -28.02 -31.86 -19.62
N ALA A 54 -28.03 -31.06 -20.69
CA ALA A 54 -29.14 -31.00 -21.63
C ALA A 54 -28.69 -31.24 -23.06
N VAL A 55 -29.51 -32.00 -23.81
CA VAL A 55 -29.37 -32.18 -25.26
C VAL A 55 -30.32 -31.17 -25.93
N LEU A 56 -29.75 -30.24 -26.67
CA LEU A 56 -30.46 -29.13 -27.32
C LEU A 56 -30.37 -29.27 -28.83
N ARG A 57 -31.50 -29.29 -29.51
CA ARG A 57 -31.59 -29.32 -30.98
C ARG A 57 -31.92 -27.94 -31.51
N SER A 58 -31.14 -27.44 -32.47
CA SER A 58 -31.41 -26.17 -33.12
C SER A 58 -32.74 -26.18 -33.87
N ARG A 59 -33.46 -25.06 -33.86
CA ARG A 59 -34.70 -24.77 -34.59
C ARG A 59 -34.46 -23.96 -35.85
N THR A 60 -33.20 -23.61 -36.16
CA THR A 60 -32.87 -22.79 -37.31
C THR A 60 -33.30 -23.49 -38.61
N GLU A 61 -34.04 -22.78 -39.48
CA GLU A 61 -34.50 -23.29 -40.78
C GLU A 61 -33.49 -23.03 -41.91
N TYR A 62 -32.56 -22.09 -41.69
CA TYR A 62 -31.50 -21.75 -42.65
C TYR A 62 -30.21 -21.38 -41.93
N GLY A 63 -29.09 -21.48 -42.62
CA GLY A 63 -27.79 -21.04 -42.14
C GLY A 63 -27.11 -20.08 -43.13
N ILE A 64 -26.21 -19.24 -42.65
CA ILE A 64 -25.37 -18.38 -43.50
C ILE A 64 -23.98 -18.99 -43.59
N CYS A 65 -23.50 -19.24 -44.82
CA CYS A 65 -22.18 -19.79 -45.05
C CYS A 65 -21.11 -18.81 -44.51
N PRO A 66 -20.24 -19.21 -43.55
CA PRO A 66 -19.24 -18.32 -42.96
C PRO A 66 -18.09 -18.00 -43.93
N HIS A 67 -18.02 -18.65 -45.10
CA HIS A 67 -16.95 -18.43 -46.07
C HIS A 67 -17.36 -17.48 -47.21
N CYS A 68 -18.61 -17.55 -47.67
CA CYS A 68 -19.07 -16.74 -48.81
C CYS A 68 -20.28 -15.86 -48.47
N GLY A 69 -20.84 -15.92 -47.25
CA GLY A 69 -21.99 -15.14 -46.83
C GLY A 69 -23.35 -15.56 -47.42
N MET A 70 -23.41 -16.58 -48.27
CA MET A 70 -24.66 -17.02 -48.89
C MET A 70 -25.54 -17.79 -47.90
N PRO A 71 -26.84 -17.47 -47.81
CA PRO A 71 -27.79 -18.24 -47.02
C PRO A 71 -28.13 -19.57 -47.72
N SER A 72 -28.36 -20.62 -46.92
CA SER A 72 -28.81 -21.91 -47.42
C SER A 72 -29.79 -22.55 -46.44
N CYS A 73 -30.84 -23.18 -46.98
CA CYS A 73 -31.77 -24.05 -46.27
C CYS A 73 -31.62 -25.52 -46.65
N ALA A 74 -30.62 -25.85 -47.50
CA ALA A 74 -30.35 -27.21 -47.93
C ALA A 74 -29.68 -28.01 -46.78
N HIS A 75 -30.48 -28.78 -46.08
CA HIS A 75 -30.06 -29.56 -44.91
C HIS A 75 -29.16 -30.72 -45.33
N TYR A 76 -28.00 -30.85 -44.68
CA TYR A 76 -27.06 -31.95 -44.89
C TYR A 76 -26.99 -32.91 -43.68
N GLY A 77 -27.49 -32.50 -42.51
CA GLY A 77 -27.47 -33.32 -41.30
C GLY A 77 -27.26 -32.50 -40.04
N PHE A 78 -26.81 -33.14 -38.97
CA PHE A 78 -26.51 -32.50 -37.67
C PHE A 78 -25.05 -32.74 -37.27
N THR A 79 -24.49 -31.76 -36.60
CA THR A 79 -23.21 -31.86 -35.91
C THR A 79 -23.47 -31.82 -34.42
N LYS A 80 -22.85 -32.71 -33.65
CA LYS A 80 -22.88 -32.71 -32.19
C LYS A 80 -21.74 -31.85 -31.64
N LYS A 81 -22.03 -30.96 -30.74
CA LYS A 81 -21.04 -30.10 -30.06
C LYS A 81 -21.30 -30.06 -28.57
N GLU A 82 -20.33 -30.51 -27.76
CA GLU A 82 -20.39 -30.38 -26.32
C GLU A 82 -19.90 -29.01 -25.87
N VAL A 83 -20.66 -28.37 -25.00
CA VAL A 83 -20.41 -27.01 -24.50
C VAL A 83 -20.62 -26.98 -23.00
N HIS A 84 -19.62 -26.50 -22.28
CA HIS A 84 -19.71 -26.22 -20.85
C HIS A 84 -20.19 -24.77 -20.62
N CYS A 85 -21.10 -24.61 -19.67
CA CYS A 85 -21.70 -23.33 -19.33
C CYS A 85 -21.21 -22.82 -17.96
N LEU A 86 -21.76 -21.67 -17.54
CA LEU A 86 -21.62 -21.25 -16.17
C LEU A 86 -22.26 -22.28 -15.23
N PRO A 87 -21.67 -22.56 -14.07
CA PRO A 87 -22.22 -23.50 -13.11
C PRO A 87 -23.52 -22.96 -12.49
N ASN A 88 -24.38 -23.84 -12.03
CA ASN A 88 -25.52 -23.50 -11.19
C ASN A 88 -25.18 -23.85 -9.73
N GLY A 89 -24.82 -22.84 -8.96
CA GLY A 89 -24.21 -23.06 -7.64
C GLY A 89 -22.87 -23.76 -7.76
N CYS A 90 -22.75 -24.97 -7.18
CA CYS A 90 -21.54 -25.82 -7.29
C CYS A 90 -21.69 -26.96 -8.31
N SER A 91 -22.85 -27.06 -8.98
CA SER A 91 -23.13 -28.11 -9.96
C SER A 91 -22.64 -27.69 -11.35
N SER A 92 -21.94 -28.58 -12.02
CA SER A 92 -21.49 -28.36 -13.41
C SER A 92 -22.66 -28.34 -14.38
N VAL A 93 -22.60 -27.46 -15.38
CA VAL A 93 -23.62 -27.35 -16.42
C VAL A 93 -22.98 -27.55 -17.79
N SER A 94 -23.55 -28.47 -18.56
CA SER A 94 -23.09 -28.74 -19.93
C SER A 94 -24.24 -28.98 -20.89
N PHE A 95 -24.03 -28.69 -22.18
CA PHE A 95 -25.00 -28.91 -23.22
C PHE A 95 -24.37 -29.75 -24.36
N THR A 96 -25.15 -30.67 -24.92
CA THR A 96 -24.88 -31.24 -26.24
C THR A 96 -25.76 -30.50 -27.24
N LEU A 97 -25.14 -29.60 -28.04
CA LEU A 97 -25.82 -28.88 -29.10
C LEU A 97 -25.87 -29.74 -30.35
N LEU A 98 -27.09 -30.02 -30.83
CA LEU A 98 -27.34 -30.63 -32.16
C LEU A 98 -27.55 -29.49 -33.13
N GLN A 99 -26.47 -29.09 -33.80
CA GLN A 99 -26.44 -27.98 -34.75
C GLN A 99 -26.66 -28.48 -36.17
N HIS A 100 -27.43 -27.74 -36.98
CA HIS A 100 -27.66 -28.05 -38.37
C HIS A 100 -26.39 -27.87 -39.21
N ARG A 101 -26.18 -28.81 -40.15
CA ARG A 101 -25.19 -28.69 -41.19
C ARG A 101 -25.93 -28.50 -42.53
N TYR A 102 -25.47 -27.51 -43.30
CA TYR A 102 -26.07 -27.10 -44.56
C TYR A 102 -25.11 -27.31 -45.72
N LEU A 103 -25.65 -27.53 -46.93
CA LEU A 103 -24.91 -27.39 -48.16
C LEU A 103 -24.75 -25.92 -48.52
N CYS A 104 -23.60 -25.51 -49.00
CA CYS A 104 -23.42 -24.14 -49.48
C CYS A 104 -24.16 -23.98 -50.83
N ALA A 105 -24.98 -22.92 -50.94
CA ALA A 105 -25.72 -22.62 -52.16
C ALA A 105 -24.85 -21.96 -53.26
N ASN A 106 -23.63 -21.56 -52.93
CA ASN A 106 -22.68 -20.96 -53.86
C ASN A 106 -21.74 -22.04 -54.44
N GLU A 107 -21.88 -22.37 -55.70
CA GLU A 107 -21.07 -23.36 -56.41
C GLU A 107 -19.60 -22.98 -56.49
N THR A 108 -19.27 -21.68 -56.41
CA THR A 108 -17.88 -21.21 -56.45
C THR A 108 -17.24 -21.11 -55.06
N CYS A 109 -17.98 -21.45 -54.02
CA CYS A 109 -17.44 -21.42 -52.66
C CYS A 109 -16.43 -22.54 -52.43
N SER A 110 -15.32 -22.23 -51.78
CA SER A 110 -14.29 -23.23 -51.44
C SER A 110 -14.78 -24.33 -50.47
N HIS A 111 -15.96 -24.16 -49.87
CA HIS A 111 -16.56 -25.10 -48.94
C HIS A 111 -17.94 -25.55 -49.41
N SER A 112 -18.12 -26.84 -49.61
CA SER A 112 -19.40 -27.41 -50.01
C SER A 112 -20.42 -27.52 -48.89
N THR A 113 -19.96 -27.57 -47.64
CA THR A 113 -20.84 -27.67 -46.46
C THR A 113 -20.36 -26.75 -45.33
N PHE A 114 -21.29 -26.32 -44.50
CA PHE A 114 -20.99 -25.54 -43.29
C PHE A 114 -21.97 -25.90 -42.17
N THR A 115 -21.54 -25.66 -40.91
CA THR A 115 -22.39 -25.78 -39.72
C THR A 115 -22.88 -24.40 -39.36
N GLU A 116 -24.13 -24.30 -38.91
CA GLU A 116 -24.68 -23.05 -38.38
C GLU A 116 -23.81 -22.46 -37.27
N THR A 117 -23.84 -21.15 -37.14
CA THR A 117 -23.14 -20.42 -36.10
C THR A 117 -24.06 -20.22 -34.88
N ASN A 118 -23.49 -20.11 -33.71
CA ASN A 118 -24.19 -19.80 -32.47
C ASN A 118 -23.52 -18.57 -31.82
N GLU A 119 -24.31 -17.63 -31.36
CA GLU A 119 -23.83 -16.36 -30.78
C GLU A 119 -23.20 -16.56 -29.41
N ASP A 120 -23.69 -17.55 -28.62
CA ASP A 120 -23.20 -17.82 -27.27
C ASP A 120 -21.91 -18.65 -27.23
N VAL A 121 -21.50 -19.23 -28.35
CA VAL A 121 -20.36 -20.16 -28.42
C VAL A 121 -19.53 -19.87 -29.64
N THR A 122 -18.24 -19.59 -29.47
CA THR A 122 -17.34 -19.43 -30.62
C THR A 122 -17.27 -20.71 -31.47
N ARG A 123 -16.96 -20.56 -32.77
CA ARG A 123 -17.01 -21.66 -33.76
C ARG A 123 -16.36 -22.96 -33.27
N TYR A 124 -15.20 -22.88 -32.64
CA TYR A 124 -14.48 -24.05 -32.12
C TYR A 124 -14.46 -24.09 -30.59
N GLY A 125 -15.23 -23.23 -29.92
CA GLY A 125 -15.30 -23.17 -28.47
C GLY A 125 -15.99 -24.39 -27.87
N ARG A 126 -15.48 -24.84 -26.73
CA ARG A 126 -16.09 -25.90 -25.91
C ARG A 126 -16.78 -25.35 -24.67
N ARG A 127 -16.90 -24.04 -24.58
CA ARG A 127 -17.55 -23.30 -23.48
C ARG A 127 -18.34 -22.15 -24.06
N THR A 128 -19.36 -21.71 -23.31
CA THR A 128 -20.09 -20.48 -23.63
C THR A 128 -19.17 -19.26 -23.46
N ASN A 129 -19.46 -18.21 -24.20
CA ASN A 129 -18.74 -16.92 -24.05
C ASN A 129 -18.86 -16.37 -22.64
N ALA A 130 -20.01 -16.55 -21.98
CA ALA A 130 -20.22 -16.18 -20.57
C ALA A 130 -19.31 -16.97 -19.62
N CYS A 131 -19.11 -18.27 -19.86
CA CYS A 131 -18.19 -19.09 -19.07
C CYS A 131 -16.73 -18.65 -19.30
N ASP A 132 -16.30 -18.41 -20.53
CA ASP A 132 -14.97 -17.90 -20.83
C ASP A 132 -14.75 -16.51 -20.24
N ALA A 133 -15.74 -15.61 -20.25
CA ALA A 133 -15.66 -14.31 -19.59
C ALA A 133 -15.49 -14.44 -18.07
N GLN A 134 -16.18 -15.37 -17.42
CA GLN A 134 -16.02 -15.62 -15.99
C GLN A 134 -14.65 -16.21 -15.64
N ILE A 135 -14.12 -17.13 -16.47
CA ILE A 135 -12.75 -17.63 -16.35
C ILE A 135 -11.77 -16.47 -16.41
N CYS A 136 -11.92 -15.57 -17.40
CA CYS A 136 -11.06 -14.40 -17.55
C CYS A 136 -11.10 -13.47 -16.32
N ARG A 137 -12.29 -13.21 -15.75
CA ARG A 137 -12.42 -12.40 -14.52
C ARG A 137 -11.60 -12.97 -13.37
N HIS A 138 -11.70 -14.29 -13.11
CA HIS A 138 -10.92 -14.92 -12.04
C HIS A 138 -9.42 -14.91 -12.33
N VAL A 139 -9.02 -15.19 -13.60
CA VAL A 139 -7.61 -15.16 -13.98
C VAL A 139 -7.01 -13.76 -13.89
N LEU A 140 -7.78 -12.70 -14.12
CA LEU A 140 -7.30 -11.31 -13.92
C LEU A 140 -6.93 -11.04 -12.45
N GLU A 141 -7.71 -11.56 -11.51
CA GLU A 141 -7.53 -11.27 -10.08
C GLU A 141 -6.51 -12.19 -9.38
N MET A 142 -6.33 -13.43 -9.86
CA MET A 142 -5.47 -14.43 -9.20
C MET A 142 -4.58 -15.18 -10.21
N SER A 143 -3.65 -16.02 -9.72
CA SER A 143 -2.84 -16.87 -10.62
C SER A 143 -3.72 -17.88 -11.35
N SER A 144 -3.33 -18.27 -12.57
CA SER A 144 -4.07 -19.28 -13.37
C SER A 144 -4.26 -20.60 -12.61
N SER A 145 -3.29 -21.00 -11.78
CA SER A 145 -3.41 -22.20 -10.94
C SER A 145 -4.42 -22.02 -9.80
N ALA A 146 -4.50 -20.84 -9.21
CA ALA A 146 -5.50 -20.54 -8.17
C ALA A 146 -6.90 -20.45 -8.79
N ALA A 147 -7.03 -19.78 -9.94
CA ALA A 147 -8.28 -19.69 -10.69
C ALA A 147 -8.79 -21.08 -11.10
N SER A 148 -7.91 -21.95 -11.61
CA SER A 148 -8.25 -23.34 -11.97
C SER A 148 -8.81 -24.11 -10.77
N ARG A 149 -8.18 -24.04 -9.60
CA ARG A 149 -8.67 -24.72 -8.38
C ARG A 149 -10.02 -24.15 -7.90
N LEU A 150 -10.15 -22.82 -7.88
CA LEU A 150 -11.40 -22.16 -7.48
C LEU A 150 -12.56 -22.58 -8.41
N LEU A 151 -12.34 -22.46 -9.73
CA LEU A 151 -13.33 -22.80 -10.74
C LEU A 151 -13.72 -24.28 -10.68
N SER A 152 -12.77 -25.18 -10.44
CA SER A 152 -13.06 -26.62 -10.25
C SER A 152 -13.97 -26.85 -9.03
N GLY A 153 -13.77 -26.15 -7.93
CA GLY A 153 -14.65 -26.19 -6.76
C GLY A 153 -16.06 -25.61 -7.01
N MET A 154 -16.19 -24.79 -8.05
CA MET A 154 -17.47 -24.21 -8.51
C MET A 154 -18.13 -25.02 -9.64
N GLY A 155 -17.60 -26.21 -9.99
CA GLY A 155 -18.15 -27.05 -11.07
C GLY A 155 -17.66 -26.73 -12.48
N VAL A 156 -16.64 -25.85 -12.63
CA VAL A 156 -16.00 -25.56 -13.94
C VAL A 156 -14.61 -26.18 -13.99
N SER A 157 -14.50 -27.37 -14.56
CA SER A 157 -13.21 -28.08 -14.68
C SER A 157 -12.36 -27.50 -15.82
N VAL A 158 -11.31 -26.71 -15.44
CA VAL A 158 -10.36 -26.10 -16.39
C VAL A 158 -8.94 -26.20 -15.89
N SER A 159 -8.00 -26.49 -16.77
CA SER A 159 -6.57 -26.49 -16.40
C SER A 159 -6.01 -25.08 -16.31
N PRO A 160 -4.91 -24.85 -15.57
CA PRO A 160 -4.22 -23.56 -15.54
C PRO A 160 -3.84 -23.04 -16.94
N ASN A 161 -3.42 -23.94 -17.83
CA ASN A 161 -3.07 -23.59 -19.20
C ASN A 161 -4.32 -23.15 -20.00
N THR A 162 -5.45 -23.81 -19.79
CA THR A 162 -6.73 -23.42 -20.41
C THR A 162 -7.17 -22.04 -19.89
N CYS A 163 -7.02 -21.75 -18.60
CA CYS A 163 -7.28 -20.44 -18.03
C CYS A 163 -6.45 -19.35 -18.70
N THR A 164 -5.14 -19.57 -18.85
CA THR A 164 -4.24 -18.62 -19.53
C THR A 164 -4.60 -18.46 -21.00
N ALA A 165 -4.85 -19.57 -21.72
CA ALA A 165 -5.24 -19.51 -23.13
C ALA A 165 -6.58 -18.80 -23.36
N CYS A 166 -7.54 -18.97 -22.44
CA CYS A 166 -8.80 -18.25 -22.47
C CYS A 166 -8.58 -16.73 -22.37
N LEU A 167 -7.75 -16.31 -21.41
CA LEU A 167 -7.43 -14.89 -21.22
C LEU A 167 -6.77 -14.28 -22.46
N HIS A 168 -5.78 -14.99 -23.05
CA HIS A 168 -5.11 -14.53 -24.27
C HIS A 168 -6.08 -14.40 -25.45
N ARG A 169 -6.96 -15.41 -25.65
CA ARG A 169 -7.94 -15.38 -26.73
C ARG A 169 -8.95 -14.25 -26.58
N THR A 170 -9.42 -14.00 -25.36
CA THR A 170 -10.49 -13.03 -25.11
C THR A 170 -9.98 -11.60 -25.06
N LEU A 171 -8.78 -11.36 -24.51
CA LEU A 171 -8.26 -10.04 -24.22
C LEU A 171 -6.91 -9.73 -24.86
N GLY A 172 -6.21 -10.74 -25.40
CA GLY A 172 -4.82 -10.61 -25.83
C GLY A 172 -4.59 -9.70 -27.04
N ASP A 173 -5.55 -9.61 -27.94
CA ASP A 173 -5.43 -8.87 -29.21
C ASP A 173 -6.12 -7.50 -29.16
N LYS A 174 -6.64 -7.10 -28.01
CA LYS A 174 -7.28 -5.77 -27.85
C LYS A 174 -6.19 -4.72 -27.64
N GLU A 175 -5.84 -4.02 -28.71
CA GLU A 175 -4.97 -2.84 -28.66
C GLU A 175 -5.65 -1.71 -27.85
N PRO A 176 -4.87 -0.86 -27.14
CA PRO A 176 -5.44 0.34 -26.51
C PRO A 176 -5.89 1.33 -27.57
N ASP A 177 -6.95 2.09 -27.29
CA ASP A 177 -7.29 3.25 -28.11
C ASP A 177 -6.27 4.38 -27.81
N ARG A 178 -5.41 4.62 -28.78
CA ARG A 178 -4.35 5.62 -28.69
C ARG A 178 -4.77 6.99 -29.21
N SER A 179 -5.93 7.07 -29.88
CA SER A 179 -6.38 8.29 -30.58
C SER A 179 -6.81 9.41 -29.61
N ALA A 180 -7.36 9.05 -28.45
CA ALA A 180 -7.85 9.99 -27.45
C ALA A 180 -6.78 10.42 -26.42
N VAL A 181 -5.56 9.85 -26.48
CA VAL A 181 -4.54 10.05 -25.44
C VAL A 181 -3.66 11.25 -25.79
N GLU A 182 -3.70 12.29 -24.94
CA GLU A 182 -2.87 13.49 -25.08
C GLU A 182 -1.69 13.52 -24.09
N VAL A 183 -1.83 12.90 -22.92
CA VAL A 183 -0.83 12.92 -21.85
C VAL A 183 -0.60 11.53 -21.31
N VAL A 184 0.65 11.07 -21.35
CA VAL A 184 1.03 9.80 -20.74
C VAL A 184 2.10 9.99 -19.68
N GLY A 185 2.09 9.09 -18.71
CA GLY A 185 3.21 8.91 -17.80
C GLY A 185 3.99 7.65 -18.14
N ILE A 186 5.29 7.72 -18.04
CA ILE A 186 6.19 6.57 -18.25
C ILE A 186 7.06 6.35 -17.02
N ASP A 187 7.21 5.08 -16.63
CA ASP A 187 8.08 4.66 -15.53
C ASP A 187 8.60 3.24 -15.77
N ASP A 188 9.69 2.86 -15.13
CA ASP A 188 10.24 1.53 -15.22
C ASP A 188 9.85 0.63 -14.04
N PHE A 189 9.79 -0.65 -14.32
CA PHE A 189 9.68 -1.66 -13.28
C PHE A 189 10.56 -2.88 -13.56
N ALA A 190 11.21 -3.37 -12.51
CA ALA A 190 12.07 -4.54 -12.65
C ALA A 190 11.25 -5.83 -12.79
N VAL A 191 11.43 -6.53 -13.88
CA VAL A 191 10.96 -7.92 -14.05
C VAL A 191 11.93 -8.87 -13.36
N LEU A 192 13.22 -8.68 -13.57
CA LEU A 192 14.28 -9.32 -12.83
C LEU A 192 15.25 -8.24 -12.34
N LYS A 193 15.26 -8.00 -11.03
CA LYS A 193 16.05 -6.92 -10.42
C LYS A 193 17.53 -7.02 -10.85
N GLY A 194 18.06 -5.91 -11.36
CA GLY A 194 19.43 -5.82 -11.85
C GLY A 194 19.64 -6.29 -13.30
N HIS A 195 18.67 -7.00 -13.94
CA HIS A 195 18.86 -7.60 -15.26
C HIS A 195 17.82 -7.18 -16.30
N ARG A 196 16.53 -7.14 -15.95
CA ARG A 196 15.47 -6.89 -16.92
C ARG A 196 14.47 -5.88 -16.36
N TYR A 197 14.26 -4.81 -17.12
CA TYR A 197 13.32 -3.76 -16.84
C TYR A 197 12.35 -3.60 -18.01
N TYR A 198 11.11 -3.28 -17.70
CA TYR A 198 10.09 -2.90 -18.65
C TYR A 198 9.63 -1.49 -18.35
N THR A 199 9.17 -0.78 -19.38
CA THR A 199 8.52 0.53 -19.23
C THR A 199 7.00 0.33 -19.25
N VAL A 200 6.28 0.94 -18.32
CA VAL A 200 4.83 1.05 -18.35
C VAL A 200 4.43 2.41 -18.91
N ILE A 201 3.43 2.43 -19.77
CA ILE A 201 2.80 3.64 -20.30
C ILE A 201 1.42 3.73 -19.66
N VAL A 202 1.13 4.84 -18.98
CA VAL A 202 -0.11 5.10 -18.25
C VAL A 202 -0.73 6.38 -18.79
N ASP A 203 -2.01 6.36 -19.09
CA ASP A 203 -2.78 7.55 -19.42
C ASP A 203 -2.96 8.40 -18.15
N GLN A 204 -2.54 9.65 -18.20
CA GLN A 204 -2.58 10.58 -17.07
C GLN A 204 -3.98 11.10 -16.76
N ASP A 205 -4.89 11.09 -17.71
CA ASP A 205 -6.26 11.59 -17.54
C ASP A 205 -7.18 10.50 -16.98
N THR A 206 -7.06 9.27 -17.51
CA THR A 206 -7.89 8.15 -17.06
C THR A 206 -7.25 7.31 -15.95
N HIS A 207 -5.96 7.51 -15.67
CA HIS A 207 -5.16 6.76 -14.70
C HIS A 207 -5.04 5.25 -15.00
N LYS A 208 -5.23 4.87 -16.27
CA LYS A 208 -5.19 3.47 -16.70
C LYS A 208 -3.85 3.14 -17.33
N PRO A 209 -3.22 2.01 -16.96
CA PRO A 209 -2.10 1.50 -17.71
C PRO A 209 -2.58 1.08 -19.10
N LEU A 210 -1.93 1.60 -20.13
CA LEU A 210 -2.28 1.38 -21.53
C LEU A 210 -1.54 0.16 -22.10
N GLU A 211 -0.23 0.16 -21.97
CA GLU A 211 0.62 -0.90 -22.48
C GLU A 211 2.00 -0.93 -21.81
N PHE A 212 2.73 -2.01 -22.08
CA PHE A 212 4.10 -2.18 -21.62
C PHE A 212 5.07 -2.18 -22.81
N VAL A 213 6.25 -1.63 -22.59
CA VAL A 213 7.39 -1.79 -23.49
C VAL A 213 8.37 -2.78 -22.83
N PRO A 214 8.78 -3.88 -23.50
CA PRO A 214 9.66 -4.89 -22.91
C PRO A 214 11.11 -4.44 -22.75
N SER A 215 11.34 -3.15 -22.68
CA SER A 215 12.63 -2.50 -22.62
C SER A 215 12.53 -1.13 -21.92
N ARG A 216 13.66 -0.56 -21.58
CA ARG A 216 13.81 0.87 -21.25
C ARG A 216 14.77 1.55 -22.24
N ASP A 217 15.05 0.90 -23.34
CA ASP A 217 15.85 1.48 -24.42
C ASP A 217 15.15 2.67 -25.06
N ALA A 218 15.89 3.74 -25.29
CA ALA A 218 15.34 5.01 -25.74
C ALA A 218 14.63 4.90 -27.10
N GLU A 219 15.19 4.14 -28.04
CA GLU A 219 14.59 3.99 -29.37
C GLU A 219 13.32 3.16 -29.32
N GLU A 220 13.29 2.09 -28.51
CA GLU A 220 12.12 1.22 -28.41
C GLU A 220 10.96 1.94 -27.74
N VAL A 221 11.23 2.69 -26.66
CA VAL A 221 10.23 3.53 -26.00
C VAL A 221 9.73 4.62 -26.93
N ALA A 222 10.63 5.30 -27.67
CA ALA A 222 10.26 6.32 -28.65
C ALA A 222 9.34 5.79 -29.75
N ARG A 223 9.67 4.63 -30.35
CA ARG A 223 8.83 3.99 -31.37
C ARG A 223 7.44 3.65 -30.83
N ARG A 224 7.35 3.24 -29.56
CA ARG A 224 6.05 2.93 -28.96
C ARG A 224 5.22 4.21 -28.72
N LEU A 225 5.84 5.27 -28.20
CA LEU A 225 5.18 6.56 -28.01
C LEU A 225 4.75 7.22 -29.32
N LEU A 226 5.47 6.96 -30.42
CA LEU A 226 5.13 7.46 -31.75
C LEU A 226 3.73 7.01 -32.23
N LEU A 227 3.25 5.86 -31.73
CA LEU A 227 1.92 5.31 -32.06
C LEU A 227 0.75 6.12 -31.47
N TYR A 228 1.00 7.09 -30.61
CA TYR A 228 0.00 7.98 -30.01
C TYR A 228 -0.09 9.27 -30.83
N PRO A 229 -1.08 9.41 -31.75
CA PRO A 229 -1.06 10.51 -32.72
C PRO A 229 -1.28 11.90 -32.09
N ASN A 230 -2.01 11.98 -30.99
CA ASN A 230 -2.38 13.21 -30.31
C ASN A 230 -1.56 13.48 -29.04
N LEU A 231 -0.49 12.69 -28.81
CA LEU A 231 0.38 12.86 -27.65
C LEU A 231 1.06 14.23 -27.64
N ARG A 232 0.89 14.96 -26.53
CA ARG A 232 1.44 16.29 -26.29
C ARG A 232 2.47 16.30 -25.15
N TYR A 233 2.16 15.60 -24.06
CA TYR A 233 3.00 15.60 -22.87
C TYR A 233 3.33 14.19 -22.41
N VAL A 234 4.57 14.03 -21.93
CA VAL A 234 5.05 12.79 -21.29
C VAL A 234 5.60 13.11 -19.92
N THR A 235 4.94 12.62 -18.86
CA THR A 235 5.52 12.70 -17.52
C THR A 235 6.51 11.56 -17.31
N ARG A 236 7.68 11.87 -16.76
CA ARG A 236 8.78 10.93 -16.57
C ARG A 236 9.59 11.20 -15.31
N ASP A 237 10.29 10.18 -14.83
CA ASP A 237 11.41 10.37 -13.93
C ASP A 237 12.58 11.11 -14.63
N ARG A 238 13.61 11.46 -13.89
CA ARG A 238 14.80 12.13 -14.45
C ARG A 238 15.83 11.15 -15.02
N GLY A 239 15.44 9.92 -15.34
CA GLY A 239 16.27 8.91 -15.96
C GLY A 239 16.78 9.33 -17.33
N ARG A 240 18.09 9.20 -17.58
CA ARG A 240 18.72 9.57 -18.87
C ARG A 240 18.10 8.84 -20.06
N CYS A 241 17.63 7.60 -19.87
CA CYS A 241 16.99 6.80 -20.90
C CYS A 241 15.69 7.46 -21.41
N TYR A 242 14.86 8.01 -20.51
CA TYR A 242 13.60 8.64 -20.90
C TYR A 242 13.80 10.02 -21.51
N ILE A 243 14.78 10.79 -21.05
CA ILE A 243 15.19 12.03 -21.73
C ILE A 243 15.61 11.73 -23.17
N ALA A 244 16.42 10.69 -23.38
CA ALA A 244 16.84 10.26 -24.71
C ALA A 244 15.67 9.74 -25.56
N ALA A 245 14.72 9.02 -24.95
CA ALA A 245 13.53 8.51 -25.63
C ALA A 245 12.64 9.63 -26.19
N ILE A 246 12.44 10.72 -25.43
CA ILE A 246 11.64 11.85 -25.88
C ILE A 246 12.36 12.65 -26.99
N ARG A 247 13.67 12.80 -26.87
CA ARG A 247 14.47 13.40 -27.96
C ARG A 247 14.38 12.58 -29.25
N GLU A 248 14.47 11.26 -29.14
CA GLU A 248 14.35 10.35 -30.29
C GLU A 248 12.92 10.37 -30.86
N LEU A 249 11.88 10.38 -30.00
CA LEU A 249 10.49 10.56 -30.43
C LEU A 249 10.31 11.82 -31.27
N ASN A 250 10.83 12.94 -30.80
CA ASN A 250 10.73 14.22 -31.53
C ASN A 250 11.53 14.22 -32.82
N ARG A 251 12.66 13.51 -32.88
CA ARG A 251 13.41 13.27 -34.13
C ARG A 251 12.57 12.46 -35.15
N LEU A 252 11.88 11.42 -34.69
CA LEU A 252 11.00 10.60 -35.52
C LEU A 252 9.79 11.41 -36.02
N ILE A 253 9.18 12.25 -35.18
CA ILE A 253 8.08 13.15 -35.55
C ILE A 253 8.56 14.14 -36.62
N ALA A 254 9.75 14.73 -36.46
CA ALA A 254 10.35 15.62 -37.46
C ALA A 254 10.53 14.93 -38.83
N GLY A 255 11.00 13.68 -38.82
CA GLY A 255 11.12 12.87 -40.04
C GLY A 255 9.77 12.62 -40.70
N GLN A 256 8.76 12.19 -39.95
CA GLN A 256 7.39 12.01 -40.46
C GLN A 256 6.79 13.30 -41.03
N ASN A 257 6.97 14.43 -40.35
CA ASN A 257 6.47 15.72 -40.83
C ASN A 257 7.14 16.11 -42.18
N ALA A 258 8.45 15.86 -42.32
CA ALA A 258 9.19 16.13 -43.55
C ALA A 258 8.72 15.24 -44.70
N GLU A 259 8.47 13.95 -44.46
CA GLU A 259 8.03 12.99 -45.47
C GLU A 259 6.58 13.20 -45.93
N THR A 260 5.69 13.54 -44.99
CA THR A 260 4.23 13.63 -45.27
C THR A 260 3.74 15.06 -45.55
N GLY A 261 4.58 16.08 -45.35
CA GLY A 261 4.16 17.48 -45.33
C GLY A 261 3.25 17.80 -44.12
N GLY A 262 3.23 16.94 -43.12
CA GLY A 262 2.42 17.08 -41.91
C GLY A 262 2.98 18.12 -40.94
N CYS A 263 2.17 18.45 -39.93
CA CYS A 263 2.51 19.45 -38.88
C CYS A 263 2.20 18.89 -37.49
N ARG A 264 2.60 17.63 -37.21
CA ARG A 264 2.46 17.06 -35.88
C ARG A 264 3.34 17.83 -34.89
N PRO A 265 2.81 18.35 -33.78
CA PRO A 265 3.61 19.06 -32.79
C PRO A 265 4.62 18.13 -32.10
N PHE A 266 5.72 18.70 -31.64
CA PHE A 266 6.68 17.98 -30.81
C PHE A 266 6.08 17.68 -29.44
N VAL A 267 6.45 16.53 -28.90
CA VAL A 267 6.04 16.09 -27.56
C VAL A 267 6.95 16.73 -26.53
N GLU A 268 6.33 17.29 -25.50
CA GLU A 268 7.04 17.92 -24.39
C GLU A 268 7.05 16.99 -23.17
N ASP A 269 8.15 17.06 -22.43
CA ASP A 269 8.32 16.26 -21.22
C ASP A 269 8.05 17.07 -19.95
N ILE A 270 7.54 16.40 -18.93
CA ILE A 270 7.25 16.93 -17.59
C ILE A 270 8.01 16.05 -16.58
N ALA A 271 8.86 16.67 -15.74
CA ALA A 271 9.61 15.94 -14.73
C ALA A 271 8.72 15.57 -13.54
N ASP A 272 9.00 14.43 -12.90
CA ASP A 272 8.24 13.99 -11.74
C ASP A 272 8.55 14.80 -10.47
N LYS A 273 7.51 15.38 -9.87
CA LYS A 273 7.57 16.17 -8.62
C LYS A 273 8.14 15.37 -7.46
N PHE A 274 7.72 14.10 -7.32
CA PHE A 274 8.15 13.25 -6.22
C PHE A 274 9.65 12.98 -6.29
N HIS A 275 10.15 12.56 -7.44
CA HIS A 275 11.58 12.31 -7.65
C HIS A 275 12.43 13.57 -7.53
N LEU A 276 11.90 14.73 -7.89
CA LEU A 276 12.59 16.02 -7.66
C LEU A 276 12.77 16.28 -6.16
N MET A 277 11.73 16.06 -5.35
CA MET A 277 11.79 16.23 -3.89
C MET A 277 12.68 15.17 -3.22
N GLU A 278 12.62 13.93 -3.68
CA GLU A 278 13.48 12.85 -3.22
C GLU A 278 14.95 13.16 -3.47
N ASN A 279 15.29 13.60 -4.68
CA ASN A 279 16.66 13.98 -5.04
C ASN A 279 17.18 15.19 -4.25
N LEU A 280 16.33 16.20 -4.01
CA LEU A 280 16.68 17.32 -3.14
C LEU A 280 16.90 16.86 -1.69
N SER A 281 16.01 15.99 -1.18
CA SER A 281 16.17 15.41 0.15
C SER A 281 17.48 14.60 0.25
N ALA A 282 17.81 13.81 -0.75
CA ALA A 282 19.07 13.05 -0.81
C ALA A 282 20.31 13.95 -0.85
N ALA A 283 20.22 15.13 -1.46
CA ALA A 283 21.31 16.11 -1.52
C ALA A 283 21.49 16.90 -0.21
N VAL A 284 20.42 17.10 0.57
CA VAL A 284 20.45 17.99 1.74
C VAL A 284 20.51 17.22 3.06
N PHE A 285 19.66 16.20 3.20
CA PHE A 285 19.37 15.61 4.49
C PHE A 285 20.52 14.81 5.12
N PRO A 286 21.30 13.98 4.41
CA PRO A 286 22.31 13.13 5.05
C PRO A 286 23.37 13.92 5.83
N GLU A 287 23.87 15.00 5.25
CA GLU A 287 24.89 15.84 5.90
C GLU A 287 24.30 16.58 7.11
N LEU A 288 23.13 17.17 6.96
CA LEU A 288 22.47 17.88 8.06
C LEU A 288 22.02 16.92 9.19
N ALA A 289 21.60 15.71 8.86
CA ALA A 289 21.27 14.67 9.85
C ALA A 289 22.48 14.28 10.68
N LYS A 290 23.65 14.12 10.04
CA LYS A 290 24.92 13.86 10.73
C LYS A 290 25.34 15.01 11.63
N GLN A 291 25.25 16.25 11.13
CA GLN A 291 25.53 17.44 11.93
C GLN A 291 24.56 17.58 13.12
N TYR A 292 23.31 17.26 12.93
CA TYR A 292 22.29 17.29 13.98
C TYR A 292 22.53 16.22 15.04
N GLU A 293 22.91 15.02 14.67
CA GLU A 293 23.29 13.95 15.61
C GLU A 293 24.45 14.39 16.51
N ALA A 294 25.50 14.96 15.93
CA ALA A 294 26.61 15.50 16.70
C ALA A 294 26.17 16.67 17.63
N PHE A 295 25.22 17.49 17.16
CA PHE A 295 24.64 18.57 17.96
C PHE A 295 23.80 18.03 19.13
N LEU A 296 22.98 17.00 18.91
CA LEU A 296 22.20 16.32 19.95
C LEU A 296 23.10 15.73 21.04
N GLN A 297 24.21 15.10 20.66
CA GLN A 297 25.20 14.58 21.61
C GLN A 297 25.76 15.69 22.49
N LYS A 298 26.25 16.78 21.89
CA LYS A 298 26.77 17.93 22.65
C LYS A 298 25.71 18.56 23.56
N ALA A 299 24.49 18.71 23.07
CA ALA A 299 23.38 19.24 23.87
C ALA A 299 23.01 18.32 25.05
N ALA A 300 23.10 16.99 24.86
CA ALA A 300 22.90 16.03 25.93
C ALA A 300 24.01 16.08 26.98
N GLU A 301 25.28 16.21 26.58
CA GLU A 301 26.42 16.38 27.44
C GLU A 301 26.34 17.69 28.27
N GLN A 302 26.10 18.81 27.62
CA GLN A 302 25.97 20.11 28.29
C GLN A 302 24.80 20.15 29.31
N ARG A 303 23.68 19.51 28.98
CA ARG A 303 22.54 19.38 29.89
C ARG A 303 22.81 18.44 31.05
N THR A 304 23.76 17.48 30.95
CA THR A 304 24.10 16.61 32.08
C THR A 304 24.89 17.34 33.16
N ASP A 305 25.69 18.37 32.85
CA ASP A 305 26.46 19.13 33.81
C ASP A 305 25.57 20.06 34.65
N SER A 306 24.52 20.61 34.07
CA SER A 306 23.50 21.43 34.73
C SER A 306 22.17 20.70 34.94
N TRP A 307 22.11 19.39 34.75
CA TRP A 307 20.87 18.64 34.70
C TRP A 307 20.25 18.42 36.07
N HIS A 308 19.13 19.06 36.28
CA HIS A 308 18.17 18.71 37.31
C HIS A 308 17.02 17.98 36.64
N PRO A 309 16.58 16.81 37.15
CA PRO A 309 15.50 16.04 36.51
C PRO A 309 14.25 16.91 36.35
N GLY A 310 14.09 17.44 35.16
CA GLY A 310 12.86 17.93 34.57
C GLY A 310 11.95 18.88 35.34
N GLY A 311 12.46 19.75 36.21
CA GLY A 311 11.61 20.70 36.93
C GLY A 311 10.59 20.07 37.90
N ASP A 312 10.40 18.77 37.84
CA ASP A 312 9.60 17.96 38.76
C ASP A 312 10.53 17.35 39.81
N ASP A 313 10.60 18.01 40.94
CA ASP A 313 11.42 17.60 42.09
C ASP A 313 10.80 16.42 42.89
N SER A 314 9.71 15.84 42.41
CA SER A 314 9.04 14.70 43.06
C SER A 314 10.01 13.53 43.25
N TRP A 315 10.96 13.31 42.30
CA TRP A 315 11.95 12.25 42.38
C TRP A 315 12.89 12.37 43.60
N VAL A 316 13.16 13.59 44.07
CA VAL A 316 14.01 13.82 45.25
C VAL A 316 13.35 13.25 46.49
N LEU A 317 12.09 13.59 46.69
CA LEU A 317 11.29 13.06 47.78
C LEU A 317 11.13 11.54 47.71
N ASP A 318 10.82 11.03 46.52
CA ASP A 318 10.70 9.57 46.25
C ASP A 318 12.03 8.84 46.54
N ALA A 319 13.16 9.44 46.14
CA ALA A 319 14.47 8.87 46.39
C ALA A 319 14.81 8.85 47.89
N ILE A 320 14.44 9.91 48.65
CA ILE A 320 14.63 9.95 50.11
C ILE A 320 13.78 8.87 50.78
N TYR A 321 12.51 8.70 50.38
CA TYR A 321 11.68 7.63 50.91
C TYR A 321 12.23 6.26 50.54
N ALA A 322 12.70 6.08 49.30
CA ALA A 322 13.34 4.80 48.87
C ALA A 322 14.59 4.49 49.72
N TYR A 323 15.39 5.52 50.01
CA TYR A 323 16.52 5.38 50.93
C TYR A 323 16.07 4.99 52.34
N ALA A 324 15.07 5.68 52.89
CA ALA A 324 14.52 5.36 54.23
C ALA A 324 14.04 3.89 54.29
N TYR A 325 13.35 3.40 53.23
CA TYR A 325 12.95 2.00 53.18
C TYR A 325 14.13 1.02 53.07
N SER A 326 15.23 1.41 52.44
CA SER A 326 16.44 0.58 52.36
C SER A 326 17.17 0.41 53.67
N LEU A 327 16.90 1.28 54.63
CA LEU A 327 17.48 1.22 56.00
C LEU A 327 16.74 0.22 56.91
N ALA A 328 15.63 -0.35 56.47
CA ALA A 328 14.85 -1.30 57.25
C ALA A 328 15.63 -2.59 57.50
N ASP A 329 15.81 -2.95 58.75
CA ASP A 329 16.34 -4.25 59.18
C ASP A 329 15.25 -5.35 58.96
N LYS A 330 15.66 -6.61 59.01
CA LYS A 330 14.76 -7.75 58.84
C LYS A 330 13.58 -7.73 59.80
N ARG A 331 13.80 -7.34 61.08
CA ARG A 331 12.73 -7.26 62.08
C ARG A 331 11.73 -6.16 61.79
N SER A 332 12.18 -5.01 61.30
CA SER A 332 11.32 -3.91 60.86
C SER A 332 10.50 -4.29 59.63
N LEU A 333 11.14 -4.96 58.66
CA LEU A 333 10.45 -5.45 57.45
C LEU A 333 9.34 -6.47 57.77
N ASP A 334 9.66 -7.43 58.65
CA ASP A 334 8.65 -8.42 59.08
C ASP A 334 7.47 -7.75 59.79
N ARG A 335 7.72 -6.81 60.71
CA ARG A 335 6.68 -6.04 61.42
C ARG A 335 5.83 -5.21 60.46
N GLN A 336 6.45 -4.58 59.47
CA GLN A 336 5.73 -3.76 58.46
C GLN A 336 4.91 -4.66 57.54
N ALA A 337 5.40 -5.81 57.15
CA ALA A 337 4.66 -6.79 56.33
C ALA A 337 3.43 -7.32 57.07
N GLU A 338 3.65 -7.75 58.33
CA GLU A 338 2.55 -8.21 59.19
C GLU A 338 1.48 -7.11 59.38
N TRP A 339 1.92 -5.89 59.65
CA TRP A 339 1.02 -4.72 59.80
C TRP A 339 0.21 -4.46 58.53
N LYS A 340 0.85 -4.46 57.36
CA LYS A 340 0.16 -4.28 56.06
C LYS A 340 -0.91 -5.38 55.84
N GLN A 341 -0.61 -6.62 56.21
CA GLN A 341 -1.57 -7.70 56.13
C GLN A 341 -2.77 -7.48 57.06
N VAL A 342 -2.52 -7.12 58.32
CA VAL A 342 -3.58 -6.83 59.30
C VAL A 342 -4.45 -5.65 58.84
N MET A 343 -3.83 -4.54 58.40
CA MET A 343 -4.55 -3.35 57.93
C MET A 343 -5.32 -3.58 56.64
N LYS A 344 -4.83 -4.41 55.75
CA LYS A 344 -5.57 -4.83 54.55
C LYS A 344 -6.88 -5.58 54.94
N MET A 345 -6.79 -6.49 55.90
CA MET A 345 -7.96 -7.25 56.36
C MET A 345 -8.93 -6.36 57.17
N TYR A 346 -8.38 -5.49 58.03
CA TYR A 346 -9.18 -4.62 58.86
C TYR A 346 -9.89 -3.51 58.09
N VAL A 347 -9.13 -2.73 57.29
CA VAL A 347 -9.67 -1.53 56.61
C VAL A 347 -10.36 -1.85 55.32
N ARG A 348 -9.79 -2.75 54.50
CA ARG A 348 -10.35 -3.05 53.16
C ARG A 348 -11.40 -4.16 53.16
N GLN A 349 -11.24 -5.13 54.07
CA GLN A 349 -12.13 -6.30 54.08
C GLN A 349 -13.14 -6.28 55.23
N GLY A 350 -13.04 -5.30 56.16
CA GLY A 350 -13.94 -5.15 57.28
C GLY A 350 -13.89 -6.28 58.31
N CYS A 351 -12.77 -7.07 58.33
CA CYS A 351 -12.64 -8.21 59.23
C CYS A 351 -12.50 -7.79 60.70
N SER A 352 -13.13 -8.51 61.61
CA SER A 352 -12.97 -8.39 63.04
C SER A 352 -11.58 -8.83 63.52
N ILE A 353 -11.13 -8.40 64.71
CA ILE A 353 -9.84 -8.78 65.31
C ILE A 353 -9.71 -10.32 65.39
N SER A 354 -10.80 -11.03 65.71
CA SER A 354 -10.81 -12.49 65.82
C SER A 354 -10.65 -13.17 64.45
N GLU A 355 -11.23 -12.64 63.42
CA GLU A 355 -11.11 -13.18 62.04
C GLU A 355 -9.70 -12.93 61.49
N ILE A 356 -9.14 -11.75 61.72
CA ILE A 356 -7.76 -11.42 61.37
C ILE A 356 -6.78 -12.35 62.09
N ALA A 357 -6.95 -12.53 63.39
CA ALA A 357 -6.08 -13.39 64.22
C ALA A 357 -6.11 -14.85 63.68
N ARG A 358 -7.29 -15.35 63.31
CA ARG A 358 -7.46 -16.69 62.74
C ARG A 358 -6.84 -16.80 61.33
N GLY A 359 -7.08 -15.79 60.48
CA GLY A 359 -6.59 -15.78 59.10
C GLY A 359 -5.07 -15.58 58.99
N THR A 360 -4.43 -14.89 59.92
CA THR A 360 -3.01 -14.60 59.93
C THR A 360 -2.18 -15.52 60.86
N GLY A 361 -2.82 -16.28 61.73
CA GLY A 361 -2.17 -17.07 62.79
C GLY A 361 -1.59 -16.23 63.93
N MET A 362 -1.87 -14.93 63.99
CA MET A 362 -1.35 -14.05 65.01
C MET A 362 -2.22 -14.08 66.30
N LYS A 363 -1.63 -13.82 67.45
CA LYS A 363 -2.39 -13.60 68.71
C LYS A 363 -3.24 -12.33 68.59
N SER A 364 -4.48 -12.37 69.07
CA SER A 364 -5.43 -11.25 69.02
C SER A 364 -4.86 -9.93 69.64
N GLN A 365 -4.06 -10.06 70.70
CA GLN A 365 -3.34 -8.92 71.28
C GLN A 365 -2.35 -8.28 70.31
N LYS A 366 -1.65 -9.09 69.48
CA LYS A 366 -0.73 -8.60 68.49
C LYS A 366 -1.47 -7.89 67.36
N VAL A 367 -2.57 -8.45 66.92
CA VAL A 367 -3.47 -7.85 65.91
C VAL A 367 -3.99 -6.48 66.41
N LYS A 368 -4.53 -6.42 67.64
CA LYS A 368 -5.00 -5.18 68.25
C LYS A 368 -3.87 -4.12 68.33
N ARG A 369 -2.68 -4.53 68.77
CA ARG A 369 -1.50 -3.67 68.79
C ARG A 369 -1.20 -3.08 67.43
N TYR A 370 -1.29 -3.88 66.34
CA TYR A 370 -1.05 -3.39 64.99
C TYR A 370 -2.14 -2.43 64.51
N ILE A 371 -3.40 -2.67 64.86
CA ILE A 371 -4.50 -1.74 64.54
C ILE A 371 -4.30 -0.39 65.23
N ASP A 372 -3.86 -0.42 66.50
CA ASP A 372 -3.62 0.76 67.30
C ASP A 372 -2.26 1.43 67.06
N SER A 373 -1.39 0.81 66.24
CA SER A 373 -0.04 1.28 65.96
C SER A 373 0.00 2.17 64.71
N ASP A 374 0.72 3.28 64.85
CA ASP A 374 1.16 4.07 63.71
C ASP A 374 2.25 3.33 62.92
N TYR A 375 2.17 3.40 61.58
CA TYR A 375 3.12 2.74 60.66
C TYR A 375 4.59 3.14 60.95
N GLU A 376 4.82 4.37 61.31
CA GLU A 376 6.16 4.86 61.66
C GLU A 376 6.74 4.17 62.92
N SER A 377 5.89 3.78 63.87
CA SER A 377 6.34 3.10 65.10
C SER A 377 6.95 1.73 64.80
N LEU A 378 6.67 1.15 63.62
CA LEU A 378 7.22 -0.14 63.18
C LEU A 378 8.58 0.00 62.52
N MET A 379 9.00 1.20 62.21
CA MET A 379 10.29 1.48 61.59
C MET A 379 11.45 1.41 62.61
N GLY A 380 12.65 1.06 62.14
CA GLY A 380 13.88 1.23 62.88
C GLY A 380 14.21 2.71 63.10
N GLU A 381 15.08 3.02 64.03
CA GLU A 381 15.38 4.43 64.40
C GLU A 381 15.91 5.24 63.23
N ALA A 382 16.91 4.76 62.51
CA ALA A 382 17.46 5.44 61.32
C ALA A 382 16.41 5.60 60.19
N GLN A 383 15.62 4.56 59.95
CA GLN A 383 14.54 4.58 58.97
C GLN A 383 13.51 5.64 59.31
N ARG A 384 13.05 5.66 60.58
CA ARG A 384 12.04 6.60 61.08
C ARG A 384 12.55 8.05 61.03
N TYR A 385 13.81 8.26 61.35
CA TYR A 385 14.43 9.58 61.32
C TYR A 385 14.38 10.17 59.89
N ILE A 386 14.86 9.44 58.89
CA ILE A 386 14.83 9.89 57.50
C ILE A 386 13.38 10.05 57.00
N PHE A 387 12.49 9.08 57.31
CA PHE A 387 11.11 9.10 56.88
C PHE A 387 10.37 10.36 57.40
N ARG A 388 10.47 10.68 58.71
CA ARG A 388 9.83 11.85 59.33
C ARG A 388 10.35 13.15 58.76
N ASN A 389 11.61 13.22 58.44
CA ASN A 389 12.27 14.44 57.98
C ASN A 389 12.33 14.54 56.46
N ALA A 390 11.79 13.56 55.70
CA ALA A 390 11.93 13.48 54.26
C ALA A 390 11.52 14.76 53.50
N VAL A 391 10.40 15.36 53.86
CA VAL A 391 9.90 16.61 53.26
C VAL A 391 10.85 17.78 53.53
N THR A 392 11.35 17.90 54.78
CA THR A 392 12.30 18.95 55.15
C THR A 392 13.64 18.73 54.44
N ILE A 393 14.16 17.52 54.44
CA ILE A 393 15.38 17.16 53.72
C ILE A 393 15.24 17.49 52.23
N SER A 394 14.13 17.10 51.59
CA SER A 394 13.85 17.40 50.20
C SER A 394 13.83 18.91 49.93
N ARG A 395 13.20 19.68 50.78
CA ARG A 395 13.15 21.15 50.68
C ARG A 395 14.53 21.79 50.80
N GLU A 396 15.33 21.40 51.79
CA GLU A 396 16.67 21.93 51.98
C GLU A 396 17.62 21.54 50.84
N MET A 397 17.52 20.33 50.31
CA MET A 397 18.27 19.88 49.10
C MET A 397 17.94 20.75 47.89
N ARG A 398 16.67 21.10 47.68
CA ARG A 398 16.25 21.99 46.60
C ARG A 398 16.80 23.39 46.72
N TRP A 399 16.70 23.98 47.90
CA TRP A 399 17.16 25.37 48.18
C TRP A 399 18.66 25.53 48.03
N ALA A 400 19.44 24.54 48.47
CA ALA A 400 20.89 24.61 48.46
C ALA A 400 21.51 24.29 47.11
N GLY A 401 20.73 23.69 46.16
CA GLY A 401 21.26 23.16 44.89
C GLY A 401 22.31 22.05 45.05
N THR A 402 22.53 21.61 46.27
CA THR A 402 23.56 20.60 46.64
C THR A 402 23.00 19.68 47.72
N PHE A 403 23.43 18.43 47.67
CA PHE A 403 23.12 17.42 48.71
C PHE A 403 24.05 17.51 49.92
N ALA A 404 24.26 18.71 50.45
CA ALA A 404 25.23 18.90 51.52
C ALA A 404 24.64 18.49 52.89
N ALA A 405 25.01 17.29 53.35
CA ALA A 405 24.54 16.70 54.61
C ALA A 405 24.75 17.61 55.83
N GLU A 406 25.87 18.31 55.89
CA GLU A 406 26.19 19.21 56.98
C GLU A 406 25.24 20.40 57.07
N LYS A 407 24.87 20.99 55.94
CA LYS A 407 23.88 22.08 55.88
C LYS A 407 22.48 21.62 56.25
N ILE A 408 22.12 20.43 55.82
CA ILE A 408 20.82 19.81 56.10
C ILE A 408 20.73 19.45 57.59
N ALA A 409 21.81 18.95 58.22
CA ALA A 409 21.87 18.61 59.62
C ALA A 409 21.55 19.79 60.53
N LEU A 410 22.02 20.99 60.19
CA LEU A 410 21.75 22.23 60.94
C LEU A 410 20.27 22.65 60.94
N ARG A 411 19.46 22.14 59.99
CA ARG A 411 18.03 22.47 59.81
C ARG A 411 17.10 21.38 60.36
N LEU A 412 17.65 20.26 60.83
CA LEU A 412 16.86 19.13 61.29
C LEU A 412 16.94 18.94 62.81
N PRO A 413 15.87 18.51 63.47
CA PRO A 413 15.91 18.10 64.86
C PRO A 413 16.94 16.96 65.06
N LYS A 414 17.89 17.14 65.98
CA LYS A 414 18.97 16.20 66.23
C LYS A 414 19.81 15.83 65.01
N GLY A 415 19.94 16.77 64.04
CA GLY A 415 20.65 16.53 62.77
C GLY A 415 22.13 16.22 62.99
N GLU A 416 22.79 16.85 63.97
CA GLU A 416 24.19 16.58 64.31
C GLU A 416 24.38 15.13 64.84
N GLU A 417 23.44 14.62 65.64
CA GLU A 417 23.45 13.24 66.13
C GLU A 417 23.35 12.23 64.99
N HIS A 418 22.68 12.63 63.89
CA HIS A 418 22.43 11.77 62.70
C HIS A 418 23.30 12.14 61.49
N ILE A 419 24.38 12.92 61.66
CA ILE A 419 25.22 13.40 60.56
C ILE A 419 25.76 12.26 59.67
N GLY A 420 26.15 11.16 60.28
CA GLY A 420 26.61 9.97 59.54
C GLY A 420 25.54 9.36 58.61
N LEU A 421 24.29 9.36 59.09
CA LEU A 421 23.14 8.89 58.30
C LEU A 421 22.81 9.86 57.13
N LEU A 422 22.90 11.18 57.38
CA LEU A 422 22.70 12.20 56.36
C LEU A 422 23.82 12.19 55.32
N LYS A 423 25.08 11.96 55.70
CA LYS A 423 26.19 11.77 54.76
C LYS A 423 26.00 10.50 53.90
N ALA A 424 25.47 9.43 54.46
CA ALA A 424 25.14 8.23 53.70
C ALA A 424 23.99 8.44 52.71
N LEU A 425 22.96 9.23 53.09
CA LEU A 425 21.88 9.69 52.22
C LEU A 425 22.45 10.58 51.09
N GLU A 426 23.32 11.54 51.39
CA GLU A 426 24.00 12.36 50.38
C GLU A 426 24.68 11.50 49.30
N GLN A 427 25.48 10.53 49.71
CA GLN A 427 26.15 9.62 48.82
C GLN A 427 25.17 8.74 47.99
N TYR A 428 24.04 8.37 48.61
CA TYR A 428 22.99 7.66 47.90
C TYR A 428 22.35 8.55 46.81
N MET A 429 22.03 9.82 47.15
CA MET A 429 21.43 10.77 46.21
C MET A 429 22.37 11.11 45.06
N ILE A 430 23.66 11.30 45.29
CA ILE A 430 24.68 11.53 44.28
C ILE A 430 24.72 10.34 43.32
N ARG A 431 24.82 9.09 43.84
CA ARG A 431 24.80 7.87 43.00
C ARG A 431 23.50 7.72 42.20
N LYS A 432 22.36 8.08 42.79
CA LYS A 432 21.07 8.05 42.14
C LYS A 432 21.02 9.04 40.97
N LEU A 433 21.50 10.28 41.22
CA LEU A 433 21.58 11.33 40.20
C LEU A 433 22.48 10.88 39.03
N ASP A 434 23.67 10.35 39.31
CA ASP A 434 24.59 9.86 38.30
C ASP A 434 23.99 8.69 37.46
N SER A 435 23.26 7.81 38.14
CA SER A 435 22.54 6.74 37.45
C SER A 435 21.47 7.28 36.49
N MET A 436 20.71 8.28 36.93
CA MET A 436 19.68 8.95 36.11
C MET A 436 20.31 9.70 34.93
N ARG A 437 21.43 10.43 35.19
CA ARG A 437 22.21 11.11 34.13
C ARG A 437 22.72 10.10 33.08
N LYS A 438 23.32 8.99 33.49
CA LYS A 438 23.77 7.92 32.58
C LYS A 438 22.61 7.32 31.78
N LYS A 439 21.45 7.11 32.40
CA LYS A 439 20.25 6.62 31.72
C LYS A 439 19.73 7.62 30.69
N HIS A 440 19.74 8.91 31.03
CA HIS A 440 19.37 9.99 30.10
C HIS A 440 20.31 10.03 28.90
N LEU A 441 21.62 10.02 29.11
CA LEU A 441 22.62 10.00 28.04
C LEU A 441 22.44 8.77 27.12
N ARG A 442 22.25 7.59 27.70
CA ARG A 442 22.00 6.37 26.93
C ARG A 442 20.75 6.48 26.07
N ARG A 443 19.69 7.10 26.60
CA ARG A 443 18.46 7.35 25.83
C ARG A 443 18.72 8.31 24.67
N CYS A 444 19.38 9.43 24.91
CA CYS A 444 19.68 10.43 23.88
C CYS A 444 20.64 9.92 22.80
N SER A 445 21.46 8.92 23.11
CA SER A 445 22.39 8.26 22.17
C SER A 445 21.77 7.00 21.53
N SER A 446 20.53 6.62 21.86
CA SER A 446 19.90 5.45 21.26
C SER A 446 19.55 5.69 19.79
N ALA A 447 19.73 4.66 18.96
CA ALA A 447 19.40 4.75 17.52
C ALA A 447 17.92 5.07 17.25
N GLU A 448 17.02 4.70 18.17
CA GLU A 448 15.61 5.02 18.10
C GLU A 448 15.36 6.51 18.31
N TYR A 449 15.92 7.08 19.36
CA TYR A 449 15.82 8.53 19.65
C TYR A 449 16.43 9.37 18.53
N VAL A 450 17.64 9.01 18.06
CA VAL A 450 18.31 9.72 16.95
C VAL A 450 17.44 9.70 15.69
N ARG A 451 16.85 8.54 15.35
CA ARG A 451 15.97 8.41 14.20
C ARG A 451 14.71 9.27 14.35
N GLU A 452 14.11 9.30 15.53
CA GLU A 452 12.96 10.16 15.81
C GLU A 452 13.32 11.64 15.63
N GLN A 453 14.44 12.08 16.19
CA GLN A 453 14.92 13.47 16.08
C GLN A 453 15.29 13.83 14.63
N GLN A 454 15.90 12.92 13.88
CA GLN A 454 16.15 13.10 12.44
C GLN A 454 14.84 13.23 11.65
N GLY A 455 13.78 12.50 12.03
CA GLY A 455 12.46 12.65 11.44
C GLY A 455 11.85 14.04 11.70
N LEU A 456 12.06 14.60 12.87
CA LEU A 456 11.64 15.99 13.19
C LEU A 456 12.45 17.02 12.37
N LEU A 457 13.75 16.83 12.25
CA LEU A 457 14.61 17.67 11.40
C LEU A 457 14.14 17.66 9.96
N TRP A 458 13.86 16.47 9.40
CA TRP A 458 13.36 16.36 8.02
C TRP A 458 12.08 17.17 7.83
N ARG A 459 11.10 17.04 8.75
CA ARG A 459 9.85 17.81 8.69
C ARG A 459 10.13 19.32 8.77
N ALA A 460 11.03 19.76 9.64
CA ALA A 460 11.38 21.17 9.78
C ALA A 460 12.07 21.75 8.53
N LEU A 461 12.85 20.94 7.81
CA LEU A 461 13.53 21.35 6.57
C LEU A 461 12.57 21.44 5.39
N PHE A 462 11.64 20.47 5.26
CA PHE A 462 10.84 20.30 4.05
C PHE A 462 9.38 20.74 4.18
N ARG A 463 8.88 21.03 5.39
CA ARG A 463 7.50 21.43 5.61
C ARG A 463 7.43 22.83 6.22
N SER A 464 6.84 23.78 5.50
CA SER A 464 6.65 25.16 5.95
C SER A 464 5.66 25.26 7.14
N ASP A 465 4.67 24.35 7.17
CA ASP A 465 3.62 24.24 8.20
C ASP A 465 4.06 23.51 9.48
N PHE A 466 5.30 23.05 9.58
CA PHE A 466 5.78 22.28 10.74
C PHE A 466 6.17 23.17 11.90
N GLU A 467 5.45 23.05 13.03
CA GLU A 467 5.75 23.74 14.28
C GLU A 467 6.88 23.07 15.06
N VAL A 468 7.94 23.82 15.32
CA VAL A 468 9.12 23.35 16.08
C VAL A 468 8.89 23.51 17.56
N LYS A 469 8.58 22.40 18.27
CA LYS A 469 8.36 22.40 19.73
C LYS A 469 9.64 22.10 20.53
N SER A 470 10.62 21.47 19.91
CA SER A 470 11.90 21.12 20.56
C SER A 470 12.85 22.29 20.54
N GLN A 471 13.29 22.75 21.74
CA GLN A 471 14.30 23.81 21.86
C GLN A 471 15.60 23.42 21.16
N VAL A 472 16.07 22.18 21.34
CA VAL A 472 17.32 21.68 20.74
C VAL A 472 17.25 21.72 19.21
N LEU A 473 16.10 21.34 18.62
CA LEU A 473 15.90 21.48 17.18
C LEU A 473 15.83 22.95 16.79
N GLY A 474 15.13 23.79 17.55
CA GLY A 474 15.08 25.24 17.32
C GLY A 474 16.47 25.86 17.27
N ASP A 475 17.31 25.58 18.26
CA ASP A 475 18.69 26.08 18.34
C ASP A 475 19.55 25.59 17.16
N PHE A 476 19.36 24.33 16.73
CA PHE A 476 20.06 23.79 15.55
C PHE A 476 19.63 24.50 14.27
N LEU A 477 18.33 24.79 14.12
CA LEU A 477 17.78 25.48 12.95
C LEU A 477 18.23 26.96 12.85
N GLN A 478 18.78 27.55 13.89
CA GLN A 478 19.33 28.92 13.84
C GLN A 478 20.71 28.99 13.20
N LYS A 479 21.36 27.87 12.93
CA LYS A 479 22.65 27.87 12.23
C LYS A 479 22.47 28.34 10.79
N GLU A 480 23.33 29.24 10.32
CA GLU A 480 23.26 29.88 9.01
C GLU A 480 23.13 28.87 7.86
N ASN A 481 23.98 27.84 7.85
CA ASN A 481 23.93 26.80 6.83
C ASN A 481 22.62 25.98 6.86
N VAL A 482 22.03 25.80 8.04
CA VAL A 482 20.75 25.06 8.21
C VAL A 482 19.58 25.94 7.79
N GLN A 483 19.60 27.24 8.14
CA GLN A 483 18.61 28.22 7.68
C GLN A 483 18.59 28.32 6.15
N THR A 484 19.77 28.43 5.54
CA THR A 484 19.92 28.46 4.07
C THR A 484 19.35 27.19 3.44
N ALA A 485 19.72 26.01 3.94
CA ALA A 485 19.21 24.75 3.43
C ALA A 485 17.68 24.65 3.59
N ARG A 486 17.14 25.04 4.76
CA ARG A 486 15.70 25.08 5.02
C ARG A 486 14.97 26.00 4.02
N TYR A 487 15.47 27.21 3.84
CA TYR A 487 14.92 28.16 2.86
C TYR A 487 14.87 27.57 1.45
N LEU A 488 15.98 26.98 0.98
CA LEU A 488 16.05 26.38 -0.35
C LEU A 488 15.10 25.17 -0.49
N CYS A 489 14.97 24.33 0.54
CA CYS A 489 14.07 23.18 0.51
C CYS A 489 12.60 23.60 0.49
N GLN A 490 12.21 24.55 1.33
CA GLN A 490 10.83 25.00 1.43
C GLN A 490 10.39 25.76 0.18
N THR A 491 11.21 26.69 -0.31
CA THR A 491 10.91 27.45 -1.54
C THR A 491 10.80 26.55 -2.76
N PHE A 492 11.63 25.50 -2.88
CA PHE A 492 11.54 24.53 -3.98
C PHE A 492 10.26 23.72 -3.90
N ARG A 493 9.91 23.24 -2.70
CA ARG A 493 8.66 22.51 -2.47
C ARG A 493 7.43 23.36 -2.81
N ASP A 494 7.38 24.58 -2.26
CA ASP A 494 6.24 25.48 -2.44
C ASP A 494 6.08 25.88 -3.92
N MET A 495 7.19 26.04 -4.64
CA MET A 495 7.19 26.24 -6.09
C MET A 495 6.61 25.04 -6.84
N LEU A 496 7.01 23.80 -6.49
CA LEU A 496 6.46 22.58 -7.11
C LEU A 496 4.98 22.35 -6.74
N ALA A 497 4.53 22.86 -5.59
CA ALA A 497 3.13 22.82 -5.19
C ALA A 497 2.26 23.87 -5.91
N GLY A 498 2.90 24.84 -6.58
CA GLY A 498 2.21 25.97 -7.21
C GLY A 498 1.78 27.06 -6.21
N GLU A 499 2.24 26.96 -4.95
CA GLU A 499 1.91 27.90 -3.87
C GLU A 499 2.77 29.17 -3.91
N ASN A 500 3.94 29.08 -4.55
CA ASN A 500 4.88 30.19 -4.64
C ASN A 500 5.25 30.46 -6.10
N ARG A 501 5.09 31.73 -6.55
CA ARG A 501 5.51 32.20 -7.88
C ARG A 501 7.03 32.47 -7.98
N TYR A 502 7.82 31.82 -7.15
CA TYR A 502 9.26 31.96 -7.24
C TYR A 502 9.72 31.39 -8.57
N GLU A 503 10.44 32.18 -9.35
CA GLU A 503 10.88 31.76 -10.68
C GLU A 503 12.01 30.72 -10.55
N LEU A 504 11.87 29.59 -11.23
CA LEU A 504 12.79 28.45 -11.15
C LEU A 504 14.25 28.86 -11.37
N TYR A 505 14.50 29.80 -12.28
CA TYR A 505 15.87 30.27 -12.54
C TYR A 505 16.49 31.00 -11.33
N ARG A 506 15.70 31.81 -10.60
CA ARG A 506 16.17 32.49 -9.37
C ARG A 506 16.49 31.49 -8.26
N TRP A 507 15.66 30.44 -8.16
CA TRP A 507 15.94 29.37 -7.22
C TRP A 507 17.26 28.66 -7.56
N ILE A 508 17.49 28.34 -8.83
CA ILE A 508 18.74 27.71 -9.31
C ILE A 508 19.94 28.60 -8.96
N ASP A 509 19.86 29.90 -9.18
CA ASP A 509 20.94 30.84 -8.88
C ASP A 509 21.19 30.92 -7.37
N ALA A 510 20.12 31.04 -6.55
CA ALA A 510 20.24 31.02 -5.09
C ALA A 510 20.87 29.72 -4.58
N ALA A 511 20.43 28.58 -5.06
CA ALA A 511 20.97 27.27 -4.70
C ALA A 511 22.43 27.08 -5.15
N SER A 512 22.81 27.66 -6.29
CA SER A 512 24.18 27.63 -6.81
C SER A 512 25.13 28.52 -5.99
N MET A 513 24.65 29.64 -5.48
CA MET A 513 25.45 30.59 -4.68
C MET A 513 25.53 30.21 -3.19
N LEU A 514 24.38 29.92 -2.61
CA LEU A 514 24.23 29.76 -1.15
C LEU A 514 24.25 28.32 -0.67
N GLY A 515 24.01 27.36 -1.58
CA GLY A 515 23.88 25.94 -1.23
C GLY A 515 25.20 25.26 -0.90
N SER A 516 25.11 24.16 -0.17
CA SER A 516 26.23 23.23 0.02
C SER A 516 26.68 22.63 -1.33
N LYS A 517 27.81 21.92 -1.33
CA LYS A 517 28.31 21.24 -2.55
C LYS A 517 27.22 20.36 -3.19
N ASP A 518 26.50 19.58 -2.40
CA ASP A 518 25.50 18.64 -2.92
C ASP A 518 24.23 19.36 -3.42
N ILE A 519 23.84 20.46 -2.76
CA ILE A 519 22.76 21.34 -3.25
C ILE A 519 23.16 21.98 -4.59
N ARG A 520 24.39 22.41 -4.75
CA ARG A 520 24.88 22.97 -6.02
C ARG A 520 24.85 21.94 -7.15
N VAL A 521 25.25 20.69 -6.88
CA VAL A 521 25.18 19.59 -7.85
C VAL A 521 23.72 19.31 -8.23
N PHE A 522 22.80 19.33 -7.26
CA PHE A 522 21.37 19.19 -7.53
C PHE A 522 20.85 20.37 -8.38
N ALA A 523 21.19 21.60 -8.06
CA ALA A 523 20.79 22.81 -8.81
C ALA A 523 21.30 22.77 -10.26
N GLU A 524 22.53 22.29 -10.49
CA GLU A 524 23.06 22.09 -11.84
C GLU A 524 22.26 21.02 -12.60
N GLY A 525 21.88 19.93 -11.92
CA GLY A 525 20.97 18.95 -12.50
C GLY A 525 19.59 19.53 -12.84
N VAL A 526 19.06 20.45 -12.03
CA VAL A 526 17.82 21.19 -12.32
C VAL A 526 17.99 22.12 -13.52
N ARG A 527 19.14 22.81 -13.64
CA ARG A 527 19.47 23.67 -14.79
C ARG A 527 19.51 22.87 -16.08
N ASN A 528 20.12 21.70 -16.07
CA ASN A 528 20.22 20.83 -17.24
C ASN A 528 18.87 20.27 -17.73
N ASP A 529 17.88 20.18 -16.84
CA ASP A 529 16.52 19.70 -17.12
C ASP A 529 15.46 20.81 -16.97
N TYR A 530 15.90 22.08 -17.17
CA TYR A 530 15.12 23.28 -16.87
C TYR A 530 13.74 23.28 -17.53
N ALA A 531 13.66 22.95 -18.82
CA ALA A 531 12.42 23.02 -19.57
C ALA A 531 11.34 22.04 -19.01
N ALA A 532 11.73 20.80 -18.72
CA ALA A 532 10.84 19.81 -18.14
C ALA A 532 10.40 20.18 -16.73
N ILE A 533 11.31 20.71 -15.90
CA ILE A 533 11.00 21.11 -14.52
C ILE A 533 10.15 22.38 -14.49
N LYS A 534 10.36 23.32 -15.42
CA LYS A 534 9.48 24.50 -15.59
C LYS A 534 8.04 24.04 -15.87
N ARG A 535 7.85 23.11 -16.82
CA ARG A 535 6.53 22.54 -17.11
C ARG A 535 5.93 21.79 -15.92
N THR A 536 6.78 21.18 -15.08
CA THR A 536 6.33 20.54 -13.82
C THR A 536 5.65 21.53 -12.87
N VAL A 537 6.11 22.78 -12.85
CA VAL A 537 5.50 23.84 -12.04
C VAL A 537 4.20 24.35 -12.69
N GLU A 538 4.17 24.42 -14.03
CA GLU A 538 3.05 24.98 -14.81
C GLU A 538 1.88 24.01 -14.96
N HIS A 539 2.13 22.69 -14.92
CA HIS A 539 1.11 21.65 -15.12
C HIS A 539 0.77 20.88 -13.84
N GLN A 540 -0.46 20.35 -13.79
CA GLN A 540 -0.93 19.54 -12.65
C GLN A 540 -0.48 18.06 -12.72
N TYR A 541 0.01 17.62 -13.87
CA TYR A 541 0.42 16.22 -14.09
C TYR A 541 1.63 15.84 -13.23
N ASN A 542 1.59 14.64 -12.67
CA ASN A 542 2.67 14.08 -11.87
C ASN A 542 2.72 12.55 -11.98
N ASN A 543 3.85 11.97 -11.58
CA ASN A 543 4.04 10.51 -11.61
C ASN A 543 3.55 9.77 -10.35
N GLY A 544 2.92 10.44 -9.38
CA GLY A 544 2.42 9.77 -8.17
C GLY A 544 1.46 8.61 -8.48
N LEU A 545 0.71 8.71 -9.57
CA LEU A 545 -0.15 7.64 -10.10
C LEU A 545 0.65 6.46 -10.65
N LEU A 546 1.80 6.73 -11.27
CA LEU A 546 2.66 5.69 -11.81
C LEU A 546 3.30 4.87 -10.70
N GLU A 547 3.71 5.50 -9.60
CA GLU A 547 4.23 4.78 -8.42
C GLU A 547 3.20 3.77 -7.90
N GLY A 548 1.94 4.20 -7.73
CA GLY A 548 0.82 3.32 -7.38
C GLY A 548 0.62 2.19 -8.39
N THR A 549 0.70 2.49 -9.69
CA THR A 549 0.60 1.52 -10.78
C THR A 549 1.75 0.52 -10.76
N VAL A 550 2.99 0.98 -10.60
CA VAL A 550 4.17 0.13 -10.49
C VAL A 550 4.11 -0.77 -9.24
N CYS A 551 3.62 -0.24 -8.11
CA CYS A 551 3.38 -1.05 -6.91
C CYS A 551 2.35 -2.16 -7.17
N LYS A 552 1.27 -1.86 -7.91
CA LYS A 552 0.27 -2.83 -8.31
C LYS A 552 0.84 -3.88 -9.27
N ILE A 553 1.62 -3.47 -10.26
CA ILE A 553 2.33 -4.39 -11.18
C ILE A 553 3.23 -5.36 -10.38
N LYS A 554 3.97 -4.83 -9.39
CA LYS A 554 4.79 -5.65 -8.49
C LYS A 554 3.96 -6.64 -7.67
N ALA A 555 2.77 -6.25 -7.20
CA ALA A 555 1.85 -7.13 -6.48
C ALA A 555 1.30 -8.25 -7.39
N ILE A 556 0.83 -7.91 -8.59
CA ILE A 556 0.35 -8.89 -9.60
C ILE A 556 1.47 -9.89 -9.93
N LYS A 557 2.69 -9.40 -10.17
CA LYS A 557 3.86 -10.24 -10.41
C LYS A 557 4.15 -11.22 -9.27
N ARG A 558 4.01 -10.79 -8.00
CA ARG A 558 4.18 -11.66 -6.82
C ARG A 558 3.13 -12.76 -6.77
N VAL A 559 1.87 -12.45 -7.04
CA VAL A 559 0.77 -13.43 -7.13
C VAL A 559 1.05 -14.51 -8.18
N MET A 560 1.80 -14.16 -9.22
CA MET A 560 2.21 -15.07 -10.29
C MET A 560 3.58 -15.75 -10.05
N TYR A 561 4.13 -15.62 -8.85
CA TYR A 561 5.43 -16.20 -8.46
C TYR A 561 6.59 -15.81 -9.39
N GLY A 562 6.51 -14.64 -10.04
CA GLY A 562 7.53 -14.17 -10.98
C GLY A 562 7.62 -14.94 -12.31
N LYS A 563 6.70 -15.86 -12.60
CA LYS A 563 6.70 -16.75 -13.79
C LYS A 563 5.78 -16.26 -14.93
N ALA A 564 5.25 -15.02 -14.83
CA ALA A 564 4.42 -14.46 -15.90
C ALA A 564 5.22 -14.20 -17.17
N SER A 565 4.68 -14.58 -18.33
CA SER A 565 5.16 -14.05 -19.60
C SER A 565 4.87 -12.55 -19.70
N PHE A 566 5.61 -11.84 -20.56
CA PHE A 566 5.38 -10.42 -20.83
C PHE A 566 3.90 -10.12 -21.14
N LYS A 567 3.36 -10.82 -22.14
CA LYS A 567 1.98 -10.63 -22.61
C LYS A 567 0.94 -10.91 -21.53
N LEU A 568 1.14 -11.96 -20.72
CA LEU A 568 0.24 -12.28 -19.62
C LEU A 568 0.26 -11.20 -18.53
N LEU A 569 1.44 -10.68 -18.18
CA LEU A 569 1.58 -9.60 -17.21
C LEU A 569 0.92 -8.32 -17.72
N GLU A 570 1.16 -7.97 -18.99
CA GLU A 570 0.56 -6.81 -19.65
C GLU A 570 -0.98 -6.89 -19.61
N ILE A 571 -1.58 -8.00 -20.10
CA ILE A 571 -3.02 -8.20 -20.10
C ILE A 571 -3.59 -8.04 -18.69
N LYS A 572 -2.97 -8.67 -17.69
CA LYS A 572 -3.44 -8.57 -16.30
C LYS A 572 -3.38 -7.15 -15.74
N CYS A 573 -2.38 -6.37 -16.11
CA CYS A 573 -2.23 -5.02 -15.61
C CYS A 573 -3.08 -3.99 -16.36
N THR A 574 -3.24 -4.16 -17.68
CA THR A 574 -3.98 -3.21 -18.52
C THR A 574 -5.48 -3.48 -18.57
N LYS A 575 -5.90 -4.74 -18.41
CA LYS A 575 -7.31 -5.17 -18.51
C LYS A 575 -7.93 -5.54 -17.15
N ALA A 576 -7.16 -5.65 -16.08
CA ALA A 576 -7.72 -5.79 -14.74
C ALA A 576 -8.58 -4.56 -14.41
N VAL A 577 -9.87 -4.77 -14.21
CA VAL A 577 -10.80 -3.71 -13.80
C VAL A 577 -10.40 -3.27 -12.40
N ILE A 578 -9.65 -2.18 -12.34
CA ILE A 578 -9.29 -1.56 -11.09
C ILE A 578 -10.53 -0.84 -10.58
N GLY A 579 -11.27 -1.43 -9.63
CA GLY A 579 -12.03 -0.74 -8.61
C GLY A 579 -12.98 0.40 -9.00
N ASN A 580 -13.33 0.61 -10.27
CA ASN A 580 -14.33 1.57 -10.67
C ASN A 580 -15.64 0.87 -11.07
N ARG A 581 -16.66 1.02 -10.23
CA ARG A 581 -18.02 0.47 -10.37
C ARG A 581 -18.83 1.03 -11.55
N LYS A 582 -18.19 1.50 -12.61
CA LYS A 582 -18.90 1.96 -13.83
C LYS A 582 -18.11 1.58 -15.07
N SER A 583 -18.21 0.35 -15.50
CA SER A 583 -18.18 -0.07 -16.91
C SER A 583 -18.46 -1.58 -16.99
N THR A 584 -19.74 -1.91 -17.12
CA THR A 584 -20.24 -3.15 -17.68
C THR A 584 -20.04 -3.08 -19.18
N GLU A 585 -18.87 -3.41 -19.66
CA GLU A 585 -18.63 -3.73 -21.07
C GLU A 585 -17.65 -4.92 -21.12
N PHE A 586 -18.24 -6.10 -21.10
CA PHE A 586 -17.66 -7.33 -21.61
C PHE A 586 -18.51 -7.82 -22.78
#